data_d85ed43a3e26a342e074387f866450c3
#
_entry.id   d85ed43a3e26a342e074387f866450c3
#
_cell.length_a   1.000
_cell.length_b   1.000
_cell.length_c   1.000
_cell.angle_alpha   90.00
_cell.angle_beta   90.00
_cell.angle_gamma   90.00
#
_symmetry.space_group_name_H-M   'P 1'
#
loop_
_entity.id
_entity.type
_entity.pdbx_description
1 polymer ?
#
loop_
_entity_poly.entity_id
_entity_poly.type
_entity_poly.pdbx_seq_one_letter_code
_entity_poly.pdbx_strand_id
1 'polypeptide(L)'
;FEGSTQVSLRLRRAIGKFTHRYLTNPGRIQISIIDTAAAAQIASGPEMIGPDAKIEKVIIDAGHGGSDYGAIGAKSTREKEIVLDIAKRLAKIIRKDKEFEPILTRDKDEYVSLVERANRANISKGDIFISIHANASPKRSAKGYQVFFLAPAKNDSARAAAQLENAPFLAEKNAAGEGEKNTLDLILSDMIQTEFQNESNDLASLVNRELRNNISETSDRGIDQAAFFVLNGVYMPSILVETAFITNPGDEKLLGNKNFREKVAEAIYAGLKNFKDKYENNK
;
A
#
# COMPACT_ATOMS: atom_id res chain seq x y z
N PHE A 1 11.82 34.59 -31.44
CA PHE A 1 12.39 34.46 -30.09
C PHE A 1 13.58 33.52 -30.23
N GLU A 2 14.81 34.03 -30.31
CA GLU A 2 16.01 33.22 -30.28
C GLU A 2 16.12 32.50 -28.92
N GLY A 3 16.23 31.18 -28.96
CA GLY A 3 16.45 30.32 -27.79
C GLY A 3 15.21 29.66 -27.18
N SER A 4 14.03 29.69 -27.83
CA SER A 4 12.85 28.98 -27.37
C SER A 4 12.68 27.63 -28.09
N THR A 5 12.33 26.57 -27.34
CA THR A 5 11.93 25.27 -27.90
C THR A 5 10.47 25.02 -27.57
N GLN A 6 9.65 24.83 -28.60
CA GLN A 6 8.25 24.48 -28.42
C GLN A 6 8.06 22.96 -28.53
N VAL A 7 7.44 22.37 -27.50
CA VAL A 7 7.01 20.97 -27.52
C VAL A 7 5.50 20.93 -27.53
N SER A 8 4.90 20.31 -28.55
CA SER A 8 3.44 20.14 -28.67
C SER A 8 3.04 18.71 -28.36
N LEU A 9 2.15 18.52 -27.39
CA LEU A 9 1.57 17.24 -27.04
C LEU A 9 0.13 17.18 -27.55
N ARG A 10 -0.16 16.22 -28.46
CA ARG A 10 -1.53 15.97 -28.92
C ARG A 10 -2.14 14.82 -28.14
N LEU A 11 -3.16 15.09 -27.36
CA LEU A 11 -3.89 14.12 -26.58
C LEU A 11 -5.07 13.58 -27.38
N ARG A 12 -5.35 12.28 -27.27
CA ARG A 12 -6.46 11.62 -27.98
C ARG A 12 -7.82 11.78 -27.28
N ARG A 13 -7.82 12.32 -26.05
CA ARG A 13 -9.02 12.56 -25.23
C ARG A 13 -9.00 13.98 -24.70
N ALA A 14 -10.19 14.50 -24.39
CA ALA A 14 -10.30 15.75 -23.65
C ALA A 14 -9.71 15.58 -22.25
N ILE A 15 -8.97 16.58 -21.77
CA ILE A 15 -8.39 16.62 -20.42
C ILE A 15 -9.06 17.72 -19.59
N GLY A 16 -9.24 17.48 -18.28
CA GLY A 16 -9.84 18.47 -17.42
C GLY A 16 -8.87 19.53 -16.96
N LYS A 17 -7.73 19.13 -16.45
CA LYS A 17 -6.72 20.04 -15.92
C LYS A 17 -5.34 19.47 -16.20
N PHE A 18 -4.38 20.34 -16.43
CA PHE A 18 -2.98 19.96 -16.43
C PHE A 18 -2.18 20.90 -15.52
N THR A 19 -1.11 20.38 -14.96
CA THR A 19 -0.10 21.15 -14.26
C THR A 19 1.26 20.85 -14.86
N HIS A 20 2.20 21.78 -14.77
CA HIS A 20 3.58 21.56 -15.18
C HIS A 20 4.54 22.06 -14.11
N ARG A 21 5.68 21.42 -14.00
CA ARG A 21 6.78 21.88 -13.15
C ARG A 21 8.13 21.57 -13.77
N TYR A 22 9.11 22.39 -13.42
CA TYR A 22 10.50 22.22 -13.83
C TYR A 22 11.24 21.47 -12.74
N LEU A 23 12.01 20.45 -13.14
CA LEU A 23 12.89 19.70 -12.26
C LEU A 23 14.33 19.98 -12.69
N THR A 24 15.21 20.29 -11.74
CA THR A 24 16.53 20.86 -12.02
C THR A 24 17.67 19.86 -12.06
N ASN A 25 17.47 18.60 -11.65
CA ASN A 25 18.58 17.64 -11.66
C ASN A 25 18.11 16.20 -11.99
N PRO A 26 18.28 15.72 -13.24
CA PRO A 26 18.60 16.47 -14.46
C PRO A 26 17.45 17.40 -14.87
N GLY A 27 17.75 18.47 -15.61
CA GLY A 27 16.75 19.41 -16.12
C GLY A 27 15.67 18.70 -16.94
N ARG A 28 14.42 18.76 -16.48
CA ARG A 28 13.25 18.16 -17.14
C ARG A 28 11.98 18.90 -16.77
N ILE A 29 11.00 18.81 -17.66
CA ILE A 29 9.67 19.34 -17.40
C ILE A 29 8.76 18.13 -17.11
N GLN A 30 8.11 18.16 -15.95
CA GLN A 30 7.05 17.21 -15.63
C GLN A 30 5.71 17.86 -15.96
N ILE A 31 4.90 17.17 -16.78
CA ILE A 31 3.53 17.57 -17.10
C ILE A 31 2.61 16.52 -16.50
N SER A 32 1.78 16.94 -15.54
CA SER A 32 0.76 16.09 -14.93
C SER A 32 -0.58 16.42 -15.59
N ILE A 33 -1.23 15.42 -16.17
CA ILE A 33 -2.51 15.54 -16.87
C ILE A 33 -3.56 14.81 -16.05
N ILE A 34 -4.61 15.53 -15.65
CA ILE A 34 -5.74 14.97 -14.89
C ILE A 34 -6.88 14.71 -15.88
N ASP A 35 -7.25 13.44 -16.03
CA ASP A 35 -8.43 13.04 -16.78
C ASP A 35 -9.70 13.48 -16.02
N THR A 36 -10.58 14.23 -16.67
CA THR A 36 -11.85 14.69 -16.06
C THR A 36 -12.77 13.53 -15.68
N ALA A 37 -12.71 12.41 -16.40
CA ALA A 37 -13.51 11.23 -16.05
C ALA A 37 -13.00 10.60 -14.73
N ALA A 38 -11.68 10.51 -14.55
CA ALA A 38 -11.07 10.08 -13.29
C ALA A 38 -11.30 11.09 -12.16
N ALA A 39 -11.20 12.39 -12.44
CA ALA A 39 -11.48 13.45 -11.46
C ALA A 39 -12.97 13.50 -11.05
N ALA A 40 -13.89 13.22 -11.97
CA ALA A 40 -15.33 13.14 -11.68
C ALA A 40 -15.67 11.89 -10.85
N GLN A 41 -14.97 10.77 -11.08
CA GLN A 41 -15.10 9.57 -10.24
C GLN A 41 -14.53 9.77 -8.83
N ILE A 42 -13.46 10.55 -8.69
CA ILE A 42 -12.92 10.97 -7.39
C ILE A 42 -13.87 11.94 -6.69
N ALA A 43 -14.51 12.85 -7.44
CA ALA A 43 -15.44 13.85 -6.91
C ALA A 43 -16.82 13.28 -6.52
N SER A 44 -17.21 12.11 -7.05
CA SER A 44 -18.45 11.42 -6.65
C SER A 44 -18.35 10.73 -5.28
N GLY A 45 -17.19 10.71 -4.65
CA GLY A 45 -16.92 9.98 -3.43
C GLY A 45 -16.88 8.46 -3.64
N PRO A 46 -16.36 7.69 -2.68
CA PRO A 46 -16.45 6.24 -2.74
C PRO A 46 -17.92 5.81 -2.69
N GLU A 47 -18.32 4.93 -3.59
CA GLU A 47 -19.52 4.15 -3.36
C GLU A 47 -19.25 3.31 -2.10
N MET A 48 -19.96 3.63 -1.02
CA MET A 48 -19.93 2.87 0.23
C MET A 48 -20.09 1.38 -0.11
N ILE A 49 -19.36 0.51 0.60
CA ILE A 49 -19.72 -0.90 0.62
C ILE A 49 -21.13 -0.98 1.18
N GLY A 50 -22.11 -0.86 0.30
CA GLY A 50 -23.52 -0.92 0.66
C GLY A 50 -23.87 -2.33 1.16
N PRO A 51 -25.02 -2.52 1.81
CA PRO A 51 -25.45 -3.82 2.31
C PRO A 51 -25.54 -4.91 1.24
N ASP A 52 -25.47 -4.54 -0.05
CA ASP A 52 -25.52 -5.45 -1.19
C ASP A 52 -24.21 -5.50 -2.01
N ALA A 53 -23.17 -4.80 -1.57
CA ALA A 53 -21.89 -4.79 -2.28
C ALA A 53 -21.19 -6.15 -2.16
N LYS A 54 -20.74 -6.66 -3.29
CA LYS A 54 -19.90 -7.86 -3.35
C LYS A 54 -18.44 -7.44 -3.27
N ILE A 55 -17.66 -8.21 -2.52
CA ILE A 55 -16.21 -8.03 -2.45
C ILE A 55 -15.58 -8.93 -3.51
N GLU A 56 -15.17 -8.33 -4.62
CA GLU A 56 -14.64 -9.05 -5.78
C GLU A 56 -13.16 -8.73 -6.06
N LYS A 57 -12.75 -7.45 -5.93
CA LYS A 57 -11.43 -6.98 -6.34
C LYS A 57 -10.51 -6.71 -5.16
N VAL A 58 -9.39 -7.42 -5.11
CA VAL A 58 -8.36 -7.24 -4.10
C VAL A 58 -7.13 -6.57 -4.71
N ILE A 59 -6.84 -5.35 -4.28
CA ILE A 59 -5.62 -4.65 -4.65
C ILE A 59 -4.50 -5.13 -3.75
N ILE A 60 -3.45 -5.66 -4.36
CA ILE A 60 -2.26 -6.16 -3.67
C ILE A 60 -1.12 -5.20 -3.98
N ASP A 61 -0.68 -4.49 -2.97
CA ASP A 61 0.43 -3.57 -3.08
C ASP A 61 1.71 -4.23 -2.53
N ALA A 62 2.70 -4.38 -3.39
CA ALA A 62 4.03 -4.77 -2.97
C ALA A 62 4.84 -3.51 -2.66
N GLY A 63 5.17 -3.25 -1.41
CA GLY A 63 5.92 -2.06 -0.99
C GLY A 63 7.23 -1.87 -1.77
N HIS A 64 7.73 -0.64 -1.83
CA HIS A 64 9.01 -0.30 -2.49
C HIS A 64 9.10 -0.69 -3.97
N GLY A 65 10.31 -0.80 -4.52
CA GLY A 65 10.57 -1.25 -5.90
C GLY A 65 11.49 -0.31 -6.67
N GLY A 66 12.15 -0.82 -7.70
CA GLY A 66 13.09 -0.06 -8.54
C GLY A 66 14.24 0.54 -7.75
N SER A 67 14.32 1.86 -7.71
CA SER A 67 15.34 2.63 -6.97
C SER A 67 15.13 2.63 -5.45
N ASP A 68 13.92 2.35 -4.98
CA ASP A 68 13.59 2.20 -3.57
C ASP A 68 13.73 0.74 -3.16
N TYR A 69 14.79 0.42 -2.41
CA TYR A 69 15.07 -0.95 -1.96
C TYR A 69 14.24 -1.35 -0.74
N GLY A 70 13.60 -0.39 -0.05
CA GLY A 70 13.08 -0.61 1.29
C GLY A 70 14.20 -0.89 2.28
N ALA A 71 13.90 -1.56 3.36
CA ALA A 71 14.87 -1.99 4.34
C ALA A 71 15.78 -3.10 3.79
N ILE A 72 17.03 -3.14 4.29
CA ILE A 72 18.03 -4.11 3.88
C ILE A 72 18.48 -4.90 5.09
N GLY A 73 18.36 -6.21 5.02
CA GLY A 73 18.81 -7.15 6.03
C GLY A 73 20.34 -7.27 6.10
N ALA A 74 20.84 -7.90 7.16
CA ALA A 74 22.27 -8.09 7.38
C ALA A 74 22.97 -8.95 6.30
N LYS A 75 22.19 -9.81 5.61
CA LYS A 75 22.68 -10.65 4.48
C LYS A 75 22.38 -10.01 3.12
N SER A 76 22.20 -8.69 3.08
CA SER A 76 21.83 -7.95 1.88
C SER A 76 20.48 -8.36 1.26
N THR A 77 19.61 -8.98 2.04
CA THR A 77 18.23 -9.25 1.66
C THR A 77 17.50 -7.91 1.50
N ARG A 78 16.88 -7.67 0.35
CA ARG A 78 16.18 -6.42 0.07
C ARG A 78 14.68 -6.63 0.26
N GLU A 79 14.05 -5.72 0.97
CA GLU A 79 12.61 -5.78 1.24
C GLU A 79 11.79 -5.84 -0.05
N LYS A 80 12.06 -4.95 -1.02
CA LYS A 80 11.34 -4.90 -2.29
C LYS A 80 11.22 -6.23 -3.04
N GLU A 81 12.22 -7.12 -2.89
CA GLU A 81 12.24 -8.44 -3.53
C GLU A 81 11.36 -9.44 -2.79
N ILE A 82 11.43 -9.41 -1.45
CA ILE A 82 10.65 -10.27 -0.57
C ILE A 82 9.15 -9.97 -0.69
N VAL A 83 8.77 -8.71 -0.58
CA VAL A 83 7.36 -8.30 -0.62
C VAL A 83 6.73 -8.51 -1.99
N LEU A 84 7.51 -8.34 -3.07
CA LEU A 84 7.05 -8.67 -4.42
C LEU A 84 6.79 -10.18 -4.59
N ASP A 85 7.65 -11.03 -4.03
CA ASP A 85 7.45 -12.49 -4.09
C ASP A 85 6.19 -12.89 -3.30
N ILE A 86 5.98 -12.33 -2.10
CA ILE A 86 4.77 -12.59 -1.31
C ILE A 86 3.51 -12.10 -2.05
N ALA A 87 3.52 -10.88 -2.60
CA ALA A 87 2.41 -10.33 -3.35
C ALA A 87 2.04 -11.19 -4.57
N LYS A 88 3.04 -11.69 -5.31
CA LYS A 88 2.82 -12.61 -6.45
C LYS A 88 2.24 -13.96 -6.02
N ARG A 89 2.67 -14.50 -4.87
CA ARG A 89 2.11 -15.73 -4.29
C ARG A 89 0.65 -15.53 -3.92
N LEU A 90 0.35 -14.46 -3.20
CA LEU A 90 -1.02 -14.09 -2.84
C LEU A 90 -1.90 -13.96 -4.09
N ALA A 91 -1.46 -13.22 -5.09
CA ALA A 91 -2.20 -13.09 -6.34
C ALA A 91 -2.40 -14.44 -7.06
N LYS A 92 -1.42 -15.35 -7.01
CA LYS A 92 -1.53 -16.70 -7.58
C LYS A 92 -2.56 -17.56 -6.85
N ILE A 93 -2.57 -17.50 -5.51
CA ILE A 93 -3.55 -18.22 -4.67
C ILE A 93 -4.95 -17.73 -5.00
N ILE A 94 -5.16 -16.42 -5.01
CA ILE A 94 -6.45 -15.78 -5.33
C ILE A 94 -6.94 -16.19 -6.72
N ARG A 95 -6.09 -16.11 -7.75
CA ARG A 95 -6.47 -16.53 -9.12
C ARG A 95 -6.86 -18.00 -9.21
N LYS A 96 -6.27 -18.87 -8.40
CA LYS A 96 -6.57 -20.30 -8.39
C LYS A 96 -7.95 -20.59 -7.80
N ASP A 97 -8.31 -19.89 -6.72
CA ASP A 97 -9.59 -20.10 -6.01
C ASP A 97 -10.77 -19.38 -6.69
N LYS A 98 -10.49 -18.31 -7.43
CA LYS A 98 -11.48 -17.54 -8.22
C LYS A 98 -12.57 -16.83 -7.39
N GLU A 99 -12.38 -16.67 -6.11
CA GLU A 99 -13.31 -15.92 -5.26
C GLU A 99 -13.13 -14.42 -5.35
N PHE A 100 -11.93 -13.99 -5.79
CA PHE A 100 -11.59 -12.60 -6.00
C PHE A 100 -10.80 -12.41 -7.29
N GLU A 101 -10.75 -11.17 -7.78
CA GLU A 101 -9.87 -10.70 -8.83
C GLU A 101 -8.66 -9.98 -8.19
N PRO A 102 -7.42 -10.51 -8.26
CA PRO A 102 -6.26 -9.85 -7.71
C PRO A 102 -5.67 -8.85 -8.70
N ILE A 103 -5.46 -7.62 -8.27
CA ILE A 103 -4.82 -6.55 -9.02
C ILE A 103 -3.57 -6.11 -8.27
N LEU A 104 -2.39 -6.25 -8.88
CA LEU A 104 -1.14 -5.81 -8.27
C LEU A 104 -0.84 -4.36 -8.64
N THR A 105 -0.37 -3.57 -7.66
CA THR A 105 0.13 -2.21 -7.94
C THR A 105 1.43 -2.23 -8.74
N ARG A 106 2.26 -3.26 -8.57
CA ARG A 106 3.41 -3.62 -9.41
C ARG A 106 3.59 -5.13 -9.46
N ASP A 107 3.98 -5.64 -10.62
CA ASP A 107 4.27 -7.08 -10.83
C ASP A 107 5.73 -7.36 -11.17
N LYS A 108 6.57 -6.34 -11.20
CA LYS A 108 8.02 -6.38 -11.46
C LYS A 108 8.79 -5.42 -10.54
N ASP A 109 10.12 -5.44 -10.63
CA ASP A 109 10.97 -4.53 -9.87
C ASP A 109 10.98 -3.15 -10.55
N GLU A 110 9.95 -2.35 -10.25
CA GLU A 110 9.80 -0.98 -10.70
C GLU A 110 9.42 -0.07 -9.54
N TYR A 111 9.81 1.19 -9.61
CA TYR A 111 9.41 2.20 -8.64
C TYR A 111 7.99 2.69 -8.93
N VAL A 112 7.13 2.63 -7.94
CA VAL A 112 5.76 3.20 -7.97
C VAL A 112 5.62 4.09 -6.75
N SER A 113 5.33 5.38 -6.94
CA SER A 113 5.16 6.32 -5.83
C SER A 113 3.95 5.97 -4.96
N LEU A 114 3.91 6.40 -3.70
CA LEU A 114 2.78 6.12 -2.80
C LEU A 114 1.46 6.67 -3.35
N VAL A 115 1.50 7.86 -3.95
CA VAL A 115 0.32 8.46 -4.61
C VAL A 115 -0.15 7.62 -5.80
N GLU A 116 0.77 7.11 -6.60
CA GLU A 116 0.41 6.28 -7.76
C GLU A 116 -0.19 4.94 -7.34
N ARG A 117 0.24 4.35 -6.21
CA ARG A 117 -0.34 3.11 -5.65
C ARG A 117 -1.81 3.32 -5.29
N ALA A 118 -2.12 4.40 -4.57
CA ALA A 118 -3.49 4.77 -4.22
C ALA A 118 -4.34 5.06 -5.48
N ASN A 119 -3.78 5.78 -6.46
CA ASN A 119 -4.46 6.05 -7.72
C ASN A 119 -4.79 4.76 -8.49
N ARG A 120 -3.85 3.82 -8.59
CA ARG A 120 -4.09 2.51 -9.24
C ARG A 120 -5.19 1.74 -8.55
N ALA A 121 -5.21 1.74 -7.21
CA ALA A 121 -6.25 1.09 -6.42
C ALA A 121 -7.63 1.68 -6.71
N ASN A 122 -7.76 3.00 -6.66
CA ASN A 122 -9.03 3.70 -6.85
C ASN A 122 -9.54 3.60 -8.31
N ILE A 123 -8.66 3.76 -9.31
CA ILE A 123 -9.01 3.61 -10.74
C ILE A 123 -9.48 2.18 -11.05
N SER A 124 -8.88 1.19 -10.40
CA SER A 124 -9.28 -0.22 -10.55
C SER A 124 -10.60 -0.54 -9.86
N LYS A 125 -11.14 0.41 -9.06
CA LYS A 125 -12.33 0.20 -8.21
C LYS A 125 -12.15 -1.05 -7.34
N GLY A 126 -11.05 -1.07 -6.57
CA GLY A 126 -10.77 -2.15 -5.63
C GLY A 126 -11.76 -2.15 -4.47
N ASP A 127 -12.09 -3.32 -3.97
CA ASP A 127 -12.96 -3.49 -2.80
C ASP A 127 -12.14 -3.64 -1.51
N ILE A 128 -10.90 -4.10 -1.63
CA ILE A 128 -9.94 -4.25 -0.53
C ILE A 128 -8.55 -3.84 -1.02
N PHE A 129 -7.79 -3.16 -0.17
CA PHE A 129 -6.39 -2.82 -0.41
C PHE A 129 -5.48 -3.45 0.66
N ILE A 130 -4.45 -4.19 0.23
CA ILE A 130 -3.44 -4.80 1.11
C ILE A 130 -2.06 -4.39 0.66
N SER A 131 -1.36 -3.61 1.48
CA SER A 131 0.06 -3.32 1.30
C SER A 131 0.91 -4.32 2.08
N ILE A 132 1.95 -4.87 1.45
CA ILE A 132 2.83 -5.91 2.00
C ILE A 132 4.22 -5.33 2.17
N HIS A 133 4.73 -5.40 3.40
CA HIS A 133 6.02 -4.87 3.84
C HIS A 133 6.83 -5.87 4.69
N ALA A 134 8.07 -5.54 4.97
CA ALA A 134 8.92 -6.27 5.91
C ALA A 134 9.64 -5.28 6.82
N ASN A 135 9.16 -5.18 8.04
CA ASN A 135 9.51 -4.20 9.06
C ASN A 135 11.02 -4.09 9.31
N ALA A 136 11.44 -2.94 9.75
CA ALA A 136 12.82 -2.69 10.15
C ALA A 136 12.88 -1.98 11.51
N SER A 137 13.95 -2.27 12.26
CA SER A 137 14.21 -1.60 13.53
C SER A 137 15.72 -1.49 13.77
N PRO A 138 16.21 -0.37 14.32
CA PRO A 138 17.57 -0.28 14.84
C PRO A 138 17.85 -1.36 15.90
N LYS A 139 16.81 -1.78 16.62
CA LYS A 139 16.83 -2.80 17.65
C LYS A 139 16.77 -4.18 17.03
N ARG A 140 17.91 -4.82 16.76
CA ARG A 140 17.98 -6.13 16.10
C ARG A 140 17.24 -7.28 16.82
N SER A 141 16.83 -7.08 18.08
CA SER A 141 15.98 -8.03 18.82
C SER A 141 14.49 -7.89 18.48
N ALA A 142 14.06 -6.81 17.82
CA ALA A 142 12.70 -6.68 17.34
C ALA A 142 12.43 -7.75 16.29
N LYS A 143 11.31 -8.49 16.43
CA LYS A 143 10.93 -9.59 15.55
C LYS A 143 9.42 -9.75 15.51
N GLY A 144 8.92 -10.46 14.53
CA GLY A 144 7.51 -10.81 14.42
C GLY A 144 6.79 -10.10 13.29
N TYR A 145 5.58 -10.55 13.01
CA TYR A 145 4.66 -9.91 12.08
C TYR A 145 3.69 -9.00 12.82
N GLN A 146 3.15 -8.01 12.10
CA GLN A 146 2.17 -7.05 12.63
C GLN A 146 1.25 -6.58 11.51
N VAL A 147 -0.02 -6.34 11.81
CA VAL A 147 -0.96 -5.79 10.83
C VAL A 147 -1.39 -4.40 11.27
N PHE A 148 -1.36 -3.46 10.34
CA PHE A 148 -1.73 -2.07 10.59
C PHE A 148 -2.93 -1.67 9.76
N PHE A 149 -3.74 -0.78 10.33
CA PHE A 149 -4.73 0.00 9.59
C PHE A 149 -4.50 1.50 9.82
N LEU A 150 -5.12 2.32 9.01
CA LEU A 150 -4.89 3.76 9.05
C LEU A 150 -5.69 4.43 10.17
N ALA A 151 -4.98 5.03 11.11
CA ALA A 151 -5.48 5.92 12.17
C ALA A 151 -4.28 6.58 12.88
N PRO A 152 -4.48 7.57 13.76
CA PRO A 152 -3.39 8.13 14.55
C PRO A 152 -2.66 7.07 15.37
N ALA A 153 -1.32 7.07 15.33
CA ALA A 153 -0.51 6.09 16.04
C ALA A 153 -0.71 6.17 17.57
N LYS A 154 -0.95 5.03 18.22
CA LYS A 154 -1.16 4.93 19.67
C LYS A 154 0.14 4.81 20.46
N ASN A 155 1.24 4.43 19.82
CA ASN A 155 2.53 4.22 20.47
C ASN A 155 3.70 4.58 19.55
N ASP A 156 4.90 4.68 20.14
CA ASP A 156 6.11 5.10 19.43
C ASP A 156 6.58 4.04 18.40
N SER A 157 6.33 2.75 18.65
CA SER A 157 6.68 1.68 17.70
C SER A 157 5.88 1.80 16.40
N ALA A 158 4.57 2.01 16.52
CA ALA A 158 3.69 2.21 15.37
C ALA A 158 4.03 3.49 14.60
N ARG A 159 4.33 4.57 15.33
CA ARG A 159 4.79 5.83 14.74
C ARG A 159 6.10 5.66 13.98
N ALA A 160 7.07 4.94 14.54
CA ALA A 160 8.36 4.68 13.91
C ALA A 160 8.21 3.83 12.64
N ALA A 161 7.35 2.80 12.64
CA ALA A 161 7.05 2.01 11.44
C ALA A 161 6.48 2.91 10.32
N ALA A 162 5.45 3.72 10.61
CA ALA A 162 4.89 4.62 9.63
C ALA A 162 5.89 5.67 9.11
N GLN A 163 6.80 6.16 9.95
CA GLN A 163 7.86 7.09 9.52
C GLN A 163 8.82 6.45 8.52
N LEU A 164 9.18 5.19 8.70
CA LEU A 164 10.04 4.45 7.76
C LEU A 164 9.35 4.32 6.40
N GLU A 165 8.10 3.86 6.40
CA GLU A 165 7.35 3.63 5.17
C GLU A 165 6.94 4.92 4.45
N ASN A 166 6.78 6.03 5.17
CA ASN A 166 6.48 7.34 4.60
C ASN A 166 7.72 8.08 4.06
N ALA A 167 8.94 7.63 4.38
CA ALA A 167 10.18 8.31 4.02
C ALA A 167 10.35 8.56 2.51
N PRO A 168 10.03 7.64 1.59
CA PRO A 168 10.11 7.90 0.15
C PRO A 168 9.24 9.07 -0.31
N PHE A 169 8.02 9.18 0.20
CA PHE A 169 7.11 10.27 -0.13
C PHE A 169 7.63 11.63 0.37
N LEU A 170 8.17 11.67 1.59
CA LEU A 170 8.77 12.89 2.14
C LEU A 170 10.00 13.32 1.34
N ALA A 171 10.81 12.36 0.88
CA ALA A 171 11.96 12.63 0.02
C ALA A 171 11.52 13.21 -1.34
N GLU A 172 10.45 12.68 -1.95
CA GLU A 172 9.89 13.22 -3.19
C GLU A 172 9.36 14.65 -3.03
N LYS A 173 8.61 14.92 -1.96
CA LYS A 173 8.10 16.27 -1.66
C LYS A 173 9.23 17.28 -1.44
N ASN A 174 10.24 16.92 -0.68
CA ASN A 174 11.39 17.78 -0.44
C ASN A 174 12.16 18.09 -1.74
N ALA A 175 12.34 17.09 -2.61
CA ALA A 175 12.95 17.27 -3.92
C ALA A 175 12.12 18.15 -4.86
N ALA A 176 10.80 18.21 -4.66
CA ALA A 176 9.88 19.03 -5.46
C ALA A 176 9.75 20.46 -4.96
N GLY A 177 10.34 20.82 -3.82
CA GLY A 177 10.23 22.16 -3.23
C GLY A 177 8.83 22.48 -2.67
N GLU A 178 7.98 21.48 -2.48
CA GLU A 178 6.64 21.62 -1.91
C GLU A 178 6.71 21.62 -0.38
N GLY A 179 7.16 22.72 0.21
CA GLY A 179 7.02 22.97 1.64
C GLY A 179 5.57 23.31 2.00
N GLU A 180 5.03 22.59 2.99
CA GLU A 180 3.85 22.92 3.84
C GLU A 180 2.51 23.41 3.23
N LYS A 181 2.26 23.40 1.93
CA LYS A 181 1.07 24.07 1.36
C LYS A 181 -0.16 23.19 1.08
N ASN A 182 -0.27 21.96 1.53
CA ASN A 182 -1.46 21.14 1.27
C ASN A 182 -2.14 20.59 2.54
N THR A 183 -2.39 21.47 3.51
CA THR A 183 -3.20 21.14 4.69
C THR A 183 -4.64 20.75 4.32
N LEU A 184 -5.18 21.31 3.23
CA LEU A 184 -6.53 21.01 2.76
C LEU A 184 -6.67 19.60 2.16
N ASP A 185 -5.70 19.15 1.38
CA ASP A 185 -5.69 17.79 0.82
C ASP A 185 -5.53 16.73 1.91
N LEU A 186 -4.79 17.04 2.98
CA LEU A 186 -4.67 16.19 4.16
C LEU A 186 -5.98 16.13 4.96
N ILE A 187 -6.70 17.26 5.11
CA ILE A 187 -7.97 17.31 5.85
C ILE A 187 -9.09 16.58 5.10
N LEU A 188 -9.16 16.71 3.78
CA LEU A 188 -10.13 15.98 2.96
C LEU A 188 -9.86 14.47 2.98
N SER A 189 -8.62 14.08 2.95
CA SER A 189 -8.16 12.70 3.10
C SER A 189 -8.52 12.12 4.47
N ASP A 190 -8.40 12.88 5.56
CA ASP A 190 -8.81 12.48 6.91
C ASP A 190 -10.32 12.19 7.01
N MET A 191 -11.16 12.92 6.29
CA MET A 191 -12.62 12.71 6.34
C MET A 191 -13.04 11.42 5.63
N ILE A 192 -12.44 11.09 4.49
CA ILE A 192 -12.76 9.87 3.71
C ILE A 192 -12.27 8.61 4.45
N GLN A 193 -11.17 8.70 5.18
CA GLN A 193 -10.60 7.57 5.91
C GLN A 193 -11.42 7.12 7.12
N THR A 194 -12.15 8.04 7.73
CA THR A 194 -13.03 7.71 8.86
C THR A 194 -14.13 6.71 8.43
N GLU A 195 -14.48 6.73 7.15
CA GLU A 195 -15.53 5.91 6.57
C GLU A 195 -15.17 4.41 6.53
N PHE A 196 -13.91 4.05 6.21
CA PHE A 196 -13.47 2.65 6.12
C PHE A 196 -12.64 2.18 7.32
N GLN A 197 -12.57 2.96 8.38
CA GLN A 197 -11.71 2.64 9.52
C GLN A 197 -12.15 1.38 10.26
N ASN A 198 -13.45 1.19 10.43
CA ASN A 198 -14.01 0.02 11.11
C ASN A 198 -13.78 -1.25 10.30
N GLU A 199 -14.05 -1.19 9.00
CA GLU A 199 -13.85 -2.30 8.06
C GLU A 199 -12.36 -2.63 7.94
N SER A 200 -11.49 -1.63 7.92
CA SER A 200 -10.03 -1.83 7.92
C SER A 200 -9.53 -2.50 9.21
N ASN A 201 -10.05 -2.11 10.36
CA ASN A 201 -9.74 -2.76 11.64
C ASN A 201 -10.25 -4.21 11.68
N ASP A 202 -11.43 -4.48 11.15
CA ASP A 202 -11.98 -5.83 11.03
C ASP A 202 -11.12 -6.69 10.10
N LEU A 203 -10.74 -6.16 8.93
CA LEU A 203 -9.85 -6.83 8.00
C LEU A 203 -8.49 -7.13 8.63
N ALA A 204 -7.89 -6.14 9.33
CA ALA A 204 -6.64 -6.32 10.06
C ALA A 204 -6.73 -7.43 11.11
N SER A 205 -7.85 -7.46 11.85
CA SER A 205 -8.09 -8.46 12.90
C SER A 205 -8.20 -9.87 12.32
N LEU A 206 -8.92 -10.02 11.20
CA LEU A 206 -9.11 -11.30 10.54
C LEU A 206 -7.81 -11.81 9.90
N VAL A 207 -7.07 -10.94 9.23
CA VAL A 207 -5.76 -11.29 8.67
C VAL A 207 -4.76 -11.64 9.77
N ASN A 208 -4.68 -10.85 10.86
CA ASN A 208 -3.79 -11.16 11.97
C ASN A 208 -4.14 -12.48 12.65
N ARG A 209 -5.44 -12.81 12.77
CA ARG A 209 -5.88 -14.11 13.32
C ARG A 209 -5.35 -15.27 12.48
N GLU A 210 -5.42 -15.17 11.16
CA GLU A 210 -4.95 -16.23 10.27
C GLU A 210 -3.41 -16.30 10.23
N LEU A 211 -2.71 -15.16 10.32
CA LEU A 211 -1.25 -15.17 10.53
C LEU A 211 -0.88 -15.89 11.82
N ARG A 212 -1.58 -15.65 12.93
CA ARG A 212 -1.38 -16.33 14.23
C ARG A 212 -1.62 -17.83 14.14
N ASN A 213 -2.63 -18.25 13.40
CA ASN A 213 -2.96 -19.67 13.23
C ASN A 213 -1.91 -20.44 12.39
N ASN A 214 -1.25 -19.74 11.45
CA ASN A 214 -0.40 -20.38 10.44
C ASN A 214 1.10 -20.10 10.62
N ILE A 215 1.48 -19.03 11.32
CA ILE A 215 2.86 -18.61 11.51
C ILE A 215 3.25 -18.76 12.98
N SER A 216 4.00 -19.80 13.30
CA SER A 216 4.54 -20.08 14.65
C SER A 216 6.04 -19.80 14.75
N GLU A 217 6.70 -19.54 13.62
CA GLU A 217 8.16 -19.41 13.52
C GLU A 217 8.68 -18.07 14.04
N THR A 218 7.80 -17.05 14.13
CA THR A 218 8.14 -15.73 14.70
C THR A 218 6.99 -15.21 15.55
N SER A 219 7.15 -14.02 16.16
CA SER A 219 6.19 -13.49 17.14
C SER A 219 5.00 -12.83 16.47
N ASP A 220 3.80 -13.07 16.98
CA ASP A 220 2.64 -12.23 16.71
C ASP A 220 2.76 -10.93 17.52
N ARG A 221 2.73 -9.79 16.86
CA ARG A 221 2.70 -8.46 17.48
C ARG A 221 1.31 -7.85 17.50
N GLY A 222 0.32 -8.58 16.96
CA GLY A 222 -1.06 -8.16 16.91
C GLY A 222 -1.35 -7.12 15.84
N ILE A 223 -2.46 -6.41 16.04
CA ILE A 223 -2.86 -5.30 15.19
C ILE A 223 -2.50 -3.96 15.86
N ASP A 224 -2.17 -2.98 15.06
CA ASP A 224 -1.92 -1.62 15.52
C ASP A 224 -2.41 -0.60 14.47
N GLN A 225 -2.25 0.67 14.73
CA GLN A 225 -2.68 1.75 13.85
C GLN A 225 -1.60 2.81 13.72
N ALA A 226 -1.41 3.36 12.53
CA ALA A 226 -0.55 4.50 12.29
C ALA A 226 -0.88 5.20 10.97
N ALA A 227 -0.34 6.40 10.78
CA ALA A 227 -0.57 7.23 9.60
C ALA A 227 0.34 6.81 8.43
N PHE A 228 0.07 5.65 7.83
CA PHE A 228 0.76 5.19 6.63
C PHE A 228 0.22 5.90 5.39
N PHE A 229 1.08 6.60 4.66
CA PHE A 229 0.65 7.37 3.48
C PHE A 229 0.18 6.49 2.33
N VAL A 230 0.66 5.26 2.23
CA VAL A 230 0.17 4.30 1.22
C VAL A 230 -1.29 3.91 1.43
N LEU A 231 -1.77 3.92 2.68
CA LEU A 231 -3.17 3.69 3.02
C LEU A 231 -4.00 4.97 2.92
N ASN A 232 -3.33 6.14 2.93
CA ASN A 232 -3.99 7.42 2.80
C ASN A 232 -4.38 7.66 1.32
N GLY A 233 -5.63 7.97 1.09
CA GLY A 233 -6.16 8.26 -0.25
C GLY A 233 -6.63 7.03 -1.03
N VAL A 234 -6.67 5.82 -0.44
CA VAL A 234 -7.42 4.70 -0.99
C VAL A 234 -8.87 4.72 -0.47
N TYR A 235 -9.83 4.47 -1.35
CA TYR A 235 -11.26 4.59 -1.06
C TYR A 235 -11.91 3.21 -0.86
N MET A 236 -11.28 2.40 -0.02
CA MET A 236 -11.72 1.05 0.33
C MET A 236 -11.09 0.62 1.67
N PRO A 237 -11.61 -0.42 2.36
CA PRO A 237 -10.95 -1.04 3.50
C PRO A 237 -9.50 -1.38 3.18
N SER A 238 -8.57 -0.91 4.02
CA SER A 238 -7.13 -0.97 3.71
C SER A 238 -6.28 -1.33 4.91
N ILE A 239 -5.31 -2.21 4.68
CA ILE A 239 -4.34 -2.64 5.70
C ILE A 239 -2.92 -2.66 5.15
N LEU A 240 -1.94 -2.57 6.07
CA LEU A 240 -0.54 -2.82 5.79
C LEU A 240 -0.08 -4.00 6.66
N VAL A 241 0.53 -4.99 6.02
CA VAL A 241 1.01 -6.21 6.66
C VAL A 241 2.54 -6.18 6.71
N GLU A 242 3.07 -6.02 7.91
CA GLU A 242 4.49 -6.23 8.22
C GLU A 242 4.73 -7.71 8.45
N THR A 243 5.35 -8.36 7.51
CA THR A 243 5.44 -9.84 7.47
C THR A 243 6.46 -10.43 8.42
N ALA A 244 7.51 -9.70 8.75
CA ALA A 244 8.55 -9.98 9.75
C ALA A 244 9.55 -8.82 9.79
N PHE A 245 10.52 -8.82 10.71
CA PHE A 245 11.59 -7.80 10.75
C PHE A 245 12.80 -8.22 9.92
N ILE A 246 13.01 -7.57 8.77
CA ILE A 246 14.15 -7.87 7.88
C ILE A 246 15.51 -7.57 8.55
N THR A 247 15.53 -6.67 9.54
CA THR A 247 16.74 -6.33 10.32
C THR A 247 17.04 -7.32 11.45
N ASN A 248 16.10 -8.24 11.77
CA ASN A 248 16.33 -9.32 12.73
C ASN A 248 16.92 -10.55 12.02
N PRO A 249 18.04 -11.12 12.48
CA PRO A 249 18.68 -12.25 11.78
C PRO A 249 17.83 -13.50 11.64
N GLY A 250 16.95 -13.76 12.64
CA GLY A 250 16.02 -14.90 12.60
C GLY A 250 14.91 -14.68 11.58
N ASP A 251 14.29 -13.52 11.62
CA ASP A 251 13.22 -13.14 10.71
C ASP A 251 13.74 -12.95 9.26
N GLU A 252 14.94 -12.39 9.08
CA GLU A 252 15.59 -12.32 7.75
C GLU A 252 15.77 -13.72 7.13
N LYS A 253 16.17 -14.71 7.94
CA LYS A 253 16.26 -16.10 7.50
C LYS A 253 14.90 -16.67 7.11
N LEU A 254 13.84 -16.34 7.85
CA LEU A 254 12.47 -16.75 7.53
C LEU A 254 11.99 -16.07 6.22
N LEU A 255 12.19 -14.77 6.08
CA LEU A 255 11.85 -14.02 4.86
C LEU A 255 12.59 -14.57 3.63
N GLY A 256 13.83 -15.06 3.77
CA GLY A 256 14.57 -15.77 2.74
C GLY A 256 14.00 -17.15 2.36
N ASN A 257 13.16 -17.76 3.20
CA ASN A 257 12.57 -19.07 2.99
C ASN A 257 11.27 -18.99 2.15
N LYS A 258 11.26 -19.67 1.00
CA LYS A 258 10.10 -19.68 0.09
C LYS A 258 8.83 -20.25 0.75
N ASN A 259 8.98 -21.26 1.60
CA ASN A 259 7.82 -21.87 2.28
C ASN A 259 7.22 -20.91 3.32
N PHE A 260 8.05 -20.13 4.01
CA PHE A 260 7.55 -19.10 4.92
C PHE A 260 6.75 -18.03 4.17
N ARG A 261 7.29 -17.54 3.04
CA ARG A 261 6.58 -16.56 2.21
C ARG A 261 5.26 -17.10 1.64
N GLU A 262 5.21 -18.40 1.30
CA GLU A 262 3.97 -19.08 0.89
C GLU A 262 2.95 -19.08 2.03
N LYS A 263 3.35 -19.52 3.25
CA LYS A 263 2.49 -19.52 4.44
C LYS A 263 1.93 -18.13 4.75
N VAL A 264 2.75 -17.08 4.63
CA VAL A 264 2.30 -15.70 4.82
C VAL A 264 1.22 -15.34 3.80
N ALA A 265 1.43 -15.67 2.52
CA ALA A 265 0.44 -15.40 1.47
C ALA A 265 -0.86 -16.20 1.68
N GLU A 266 -0.77 -17.46 2.09
CA GLU A 266 -1.93 -18.31 2.42
C GLU A 266 -2.71 -17.77 3.62
N ALA A 267 -2.01 -17.31 4.66
CA ALA A 267 -2.65 -16.73 5.84
C ALA A 267 -3.36 -15.41 5.52
N ILE A 268 -2.74 -14.52 4.73
CA ILE A 268 -3.40 -13.30 4.26
C ILE A 268 -4.66 -13.65 3.45
N TYR A 269 -4.57 -14.63 2.55
CA TYR A 269 -5.70 -15.08 1.76
C TYR A 269 -6.85 -15.63 2.62
N ALA A 270 -6.56 -16.46 3.62
CA ALA A 270 -7.56 -16.95 4.55
C ALA A 270 -8.26 -15.82 5.32
N GLY A 271 -7.50 -14.79 5.72
CA GLY A 271 -8.06 -13.59 6.35
C GLY A 271 -9.00 -12.81 5.42
N LEU A 272 -8.66 -12.70 4.14
CA LEU A 272 -9.53 -12.09 3.11
C LEU A 272 -10.85 -12.86 2.95
N LYS A 273 -10.80 -14.18 2.88
CA LYS A 273 -12.02 -15.02 2.80
C LYS A 273 -12.91 -14.80 4.01
N ASN A 274 -12.34 -14.84 5.20
CA ASN A 274 -13.10 -14.58 6.43
C ASN A 274 -13.72 -13.18 6.47
N PHE A 275 -13.03 -12.18 5.89
CA PHE A 275 -13.57 -10.83 5.77
C PHE A 275 -14.76 -10.80 4.80
N LYS A 276 -14.60 -11.38 3.62
CA LYS A 276 -15.68 -11.50 2.63
C LYS A 276 -16.91 -12.19 3.24
N ASP A 277 -16.70 -13.34 3.88
CA ASP A 277 -17.78 -14.10 4.53
C ASP A 277 -18.49 -13.28 5.61
N LYS A 278 -17.75 -12.49 6.40
CA LYS A 278 -18.32 -11.61 7.41
C LYS A 278 -19.23 -10.53 6.80
N TYR A 279 -18.80 -9.92 5.70
CA TYR A 279 -19.50 -8.78 5.10
C TYR A 279 -20.59 -9.17 4.09
N GLU A 280 -20.51 -10.34 3.45
CA GLU A 280 -21.52 -10.82 2.51
C GLU A 280 -22.57 -11.72 3.16
N ASN A 281 -22.23 -12.47 4.24
CA ASN A 281 -23.14 -13.46 4.85
C ASN A 281 -23.77 -13.00 6.18
N ASN A 282 -23.37 -11.87 6.75
CA ASN A 282 -24.01 -11.27 7.93
C ASN A 282 -25.22 -10.38 7.55
N LYS A 283 -26.05 -10.85 6.63
CA LYS A 283 -27.31 -10.20 6.23
C LYS A 283 -28.48 -10.69 7.03
#